data_631d4651d1a1c98317fbd09fb44eaeb8
#
_entry.id   631d4651d1a1c98317fbd09fb44eaeb8
#
_cell.length_a   1.000
_cell.length_b   1.000
_cell.length_c   1.000
_cell.angle_alpha   90.00
_cell.angle_beta   90.00
_cell.angle_gamma   90.00
#
_symmetry.space_group_name_H-M   'P 1'
#
loop_
_entity.id
_entity.type
_entity.pdbx_description
1 polymer ?
#
loop_
_entity_poly.entity_id
_entity_poly.type
_entity_poly.pdbx_seq_one_letter_code
_entity_poly.pdbx_strand_id
1 'polypeptide(L)'
;MPAEQSAPAARAGRRLRPLVGLRGLLALLAGCVTLVPLLVVTAPRAAAAAYPDNPAQPVNFGDAGAFGPAGGLQLNAPDVGMAATPSGAGYWIVASDGGIFNYGDAGFFGSAGGTPLSAPIVGMAATPDGHGYWLVASDGGIFSYGDAVFHGSTGALHLNAPVVGMAATHDGGGYWLVASDGGIFSFGDALFHGSTGGISLNQPVVGMAATSDGGGYWLVASDGGIFSFGTAPFRGSMGGTPLNARIVGMASSAAGYWLAAADGGVFNFGTPFAGSMGGQPLANPIRAIAATPDGGGYWLLPTPPPPLPPTVGPGACGAAVALLQHGLLALGYWVDTTAGNFDDSTQQAVWALQKAAGLPRDGVVGPATWRALQAGVVPHPRSSSGYVIEVNLAIDLVMVVNNGRLLYTLNTSTGGGYTYTSGGVTSVAITPTGVFHTYRVIDGLDVDSLGALWRPRFFTGGYAIHGDSSVPPYPVSHGCVRVSNEAIDWIWANNIDPLGTTVWVY
;
A
#
# COMPACT_ATOMS: atom_id res chain seq x y z
N MET A 1 -12.06 40.11 57.73
CA MET A 1 -13.04 41.13 58.11
C MET A 1 -13.19 42.10 56.97
N PRO A 2 -14.38 42.57 56.61
CA PRO A 2 -15.62 41.82 56.39
C PRO A 2 -16.12 42.01 54.98
N ALA A 3 -16.94 41.21 54.55
CA ALA A 3 -18.42 41.23 54.47
C ALA A 3 -18.93 41.67 53.13
N GLU A 4 -19.65 40.82 52.49
CA GLU A 4 -21.13 40.69 52.45
C GLU A 4 -21.83 41.58 51.43
N GLN A 5 -22.54 41.04 50.63
CA GLN A 5 -23.98 40.70 50.43
C GLN A 5 -24.48 41.39 49.16
N SER A 6 -25.39 41.04 48.32
CA SER A 6 -26.47 40.09 48.31
C SER A 6 -27.20 40.23 46.95
N ALA A 7 -27.85 39.21 46.49
CA ALA A 7 -28.89 39.26 45.44
C ALA A 7 -30.18 39.93 45.96
N PRO A 8 -31.17 40.29 45.12
CA PRO A 8 -32.13 39.28 44.66
C PRO A 8 -32.85 39.55 43.32
N ALA A 9 -33.57 38.54 42.93
CA ALA A 9 -34.54 38.25 41.91
C ALA A 9 -35.70 39.25 41.64
N ALA A 10 -36.26 39.17 40.41
CA ALA A 10 -37.73 39.18 40.09
C ALA A 10 -37.92 38.94 38.58
N ARG A 11 -38.52 37.86 38.17
CA ARG A 11 -39.88 37.51 37.72
C ARG A 11 -40.62 38.57 36.87
N ALA A 12 -40.98 38.12 35.64
CA ALA A 12 -42.30 38.15 34.96
C ALA A 12 -42.06 37.94 33.47
N GLY A 13 -42.56 36.98 32.77
CA GLY A 13 -43.91 36.45 32.66
C GLY A 13 -44.71 37.14 31.56
N ARG A 14 -44.82 36.52 30.35
CA ARG A 14 -46.07 36.46 29.55
C ARG A 14 -45.85 35.92 28.14
N ARG A 15 -46.46 34.75 27.94
CA ARG A 15 -47.61 34.48 27.03
C ARG A 15 -47.29 34.31 25.55
N LEU A 16 -47.61 33.08 25.14
CA LEU A 16 -47.95 32.55 23.84
C LEU A 16 -48.83 33.44 22.98
N ARG A 17 -48.57 33.43 21.68
CA ARG A 17 -49.60 33.23 20.65
C ARG A 17 -48.97 32.78 19.32
N PRO A 18 -49.67 31.94 18.53
CA PRO A 18 -49.21 31.32 17.32
C PRO A 18 -49.63 32.07 16.07
N LEU A 19 -49.03 31.76 14.91
CA LEU A 19 -49.76 31.61 13.65
C LEU A 19 -48.85 31.57 12.40
N VAL A 20 -49.19 30.55 11.62
CA VAL A 20 -49.30 30.52 10.15
C VAL A 20 -47.97 30.42 9.37
N GLY A 21 -47.56 29.26 8.91
CA GLY A 21 -47.89 28.67 7.61
C GLY A 21 -47.13 29.31 6.46
N LEU A 22 -46.02 28.65 6.04
CA LEU A 22 -45.59 28.73 4.63
C LEU A 22 -45.12 27.36 4.17
N ARG A 23 -45.88 26.78 3.27
CA ARG A 23 -45.49 25.59 2.46
C ARG A 23 -44.43 26.06 1.49
N GLY A 24 -43.31 25.32 1.45
CA GLY A 24 -42.26 25.58 0.46
C GLY A 24 -41.30 24.42 0.37
N LEU A 25 -41.47 23.64 -0.66
CA LEU A 25 -40.54 22.78 -1.38
C LEU A 25 -39.54 21.93 -0.56
N LEU A 26 -39.87 20.64 -0.39
CA LEU A 26 -38.89 19.57 -0.18
C LEU A 26 -38.10 19.38 -1.48
N ALA A 27 -36.84 19.81 -1.50
CA ALA A 27 -35.84 19.29 -2.43
C ALA A 27 -35.31 18.00 -1.81
N LEU A 28 -35.51 16.87 -2.47
CA LEU A 28 -34.94 15.59 -2.12
C LEU A 28 -33.41 15.67 -2.29
N LEU A 29 -32.70 15.82 -1.20
CA LEU A 29 -31.31 15.43 -1.09
C LEU A 29 -31.27 13.93 -0.81
N ALA A 30 -31.03 13.12 -1.83
CA ALA A 30 -30.65 11.72 -1.69
C ALA A 30 -29.22 11.65 -1.16
N GLY A 31 -29.02 11.91 0.13
CA GLY A 31 -27.78 11.62 0.82
C GLY A 31 -27.84 10.18 1.31
N CYS A 32 -26.74 9.42 1.22
CA CYS A 32 -26.56 8.14 1.87
C CYS A 32 -26.66 8.26 3.41
N VAL A 33 -27.88 8.36 3.93
CA VAL A 33 -28.18 8.26 5.36
C VAL A 33 -28.90 6.94 5.57
N THR A 34 -28.17 5.90 5.95
CA THR A 34 -28.75 4.67 6.48
C THR A 34 -29.13 4.90 7.94
N LEU A 35 -30.43 5.00 8.22
CA LEU A 35 -30.97 4.84 9.57
C LEU A 35 -30.68 3.40 10.04
N VAL A 36 -29.81 3.23 11.04
CA VAL A 36 -29.56 1.99 11.72
C VAL A 36 -30.57 1.83 12.87
N PRO A 37 -31.50 0.86 12.82
CA PRO A 37 -32.21 0.45 14.04
C PRO A 37 -31.23 -0.32 14.93
N LEU A 38 -31.19 0.03 16.20
CA LEU A 38 -30.40 -0.66 17.23
C LEU A 38 -30.98 -2.06 17.47
N LEU A 39 -30.58 -3.01 16.63
CA LEU A 39 -30.72 -4.45 16.93
C LEU A 39 -29.33 -4.91 17.36
N VAL A 40 -29.22 -5.43 18.59
CA VAL A 40 -28.04 -6.19 19.01
C VAL A 40 -28.04 -7.49 18.22
N VAL A 41 -27.47 -7.42 17.02
CA VAL A 41 -27.06 -8.60 16.25
C VAL A 41 -25.59 -8.74 16.52
N THR A 42 -25.18 -9.87 17.08
CA THR A 42 -23.79 -10.31 17.09
C THR A 42 -23.27 -10.13 15.65
N ALA A 43 -22.44 -9.12 15.43
CA ALA A 43 -21.85 -8.87 14.14
C ALA A 43 -21.12 -10.14 13.69
N PRO A 44 -21.39 -10.67 12.50
CA PRO A 44 -20.48 -11.64 11.92
C PRO A 44 -19.11 -10.96 11.85
N ARG A 45 -18.11 -11.63 12.43
CA ARG A 45 -16.71 -11.23 12.37
C ARG A 45 -16.44 -10.80 10.92
N ALA A 46 -16.10 -9.53 10.70
CA ALA A 46 -15.76 -9.05 9.38
C ALA A 46 -14.74 -10.05 8.81
N ALA A 47 -15.06 -10.66 7.68
CA ALA A 47 -14.10 -11.47 6.97
C ALA A 47 -12.87 -10.57 6.77
N ALA A 48 -11.73 -11.01 7.29
CA ALA A 48 -10.48 -10.30 7.13
C ALA A 48 -10.33 -9.99 5.64
N ALA A 49 -10.14 -8.73 5.30
CA ALA A 49 -9.93 -8.35 3.91
C ALA A 49 -8.78 -9.19 3.38
N ALA A 50 -9.05 -10.02 2.36
CA ALA A 50 -8.03 -10.87 1.77
C ALA A 50 -6.90 -9.98 1.27
N TYR A 51 -5.66 -10.26 1.71
CA TYR A 51 -4.47 -9.61 1.20
C TYR A 51 -4.32 -9.98 -0.29
N PRO A 52 -4.23 -9.02 -1.21
CA PRO A 52 -4.13 -9.34 -2.62
C PRO A 52 -2.76 -9.91 -2.96
N ASP A 53 -2.82 -11.05 -3.60
CA ASP A 53 -1.87 -11.61 -4.57
C ASP A 53 -0.38 -11.49 -4.26
N ASN A 54 0.15 -12.45 -3.62
CA ASN A 54 1.54 -12.82 -3.45
C ASN A 54 2.09 -12.62 -2.02
N PRO A 55 2.51 -13.70 -1.34
CA PRO A 55 3.52 -13.55 -0.31
C PRO A 55 4.69 -12.78 -0.95
N ALA A 56 5.25 -11.80 -0.24
CA ALA A 56 6.36 -11.02 -0.76
C ALA A 56 7.44 -12.01 -1.22
N GLN A 57 7.76 -11.96 -2.50
CA GLN A 57 8.76 -12.91 -3.03
C GLN A 57 10.10 -12.63 -2.37
N PRO A 58 10.71 -13.59 -1.65
CA PRO A 58 12.02 -13.39 -1.07
C PRO A 58 13.04 -13.03 -2.13
N VAL A 59 13.89 -12.05 -1.82
CA VAL A 59 15.03 -11.69 -2.65
C VAL A 59 16.22 -12.54 -2.23
N ASN A 60 16.79 -13.28 -3.16
CA ASN A 60 17.88 -14.20 -2.90
C ASN A 60 19.24 -13.62 -3.27
N PHE A 61 20.26 -13.93 -2.46
CA PHE A 61 21.64 -13.52 -2.64
C PHE A 61 22.60 -14.70 -2.42
N GLY A 62 23.74 -14.66 -3.12
CA GLY A 62 24.72 -15.74 -3.07
C GLY A 62 24.18 -17.01 -3.73
N ASP A 63 24.31 -18.13 -3.05
CA ASP A 63 23.83 -19.43 -3.51
C ASP A 63 22.37 -19.73 -3.13
N ALA A 64 21.69 -18.78 -2.46
CA ALA A 64 20.29 -18.92 -2.13
C ALA A 64 19.43 -19.07 -3.39
N GLY A 65 18.73 -20.20 -3.53
CA GLY A 65 17.90 -20.53 -4.70
C GLY A 65 16.63 -19.66 -4.77
N ALA A 66 16.16 -19.36 -5.98
CA ALA A 66 14.88 -18.71 -6.23
C ALA A 66 13.78 -19.79 -6.32
N PHE A 67 13.10 -20.09 -5.22
CA PHE A 67 12.03 -21.09 -5.19
C PHE A 67 10.62 -20.48 -5.28
N GLY A 68 10.52 -19.21 -5.40
CA GLY A 68 9.41 -18.25 -5.44
C GLY A 68 7.98 -18.76 -5.48
N PRO A 69 7.00 -17.97 -5.03
CA PRO A 69 5.62 -18.31 -5.24
C PRO A 69 5.33 -18.29 -6.74
N ALA A 70 4.81 -19.38 -7.28
CA ALA A 70 4.03 -19.30 -8.51
C ALA A 70 2.82 -18.41 -8.17
N GLY A 71 2.78 -17.19 -8.77
CA GLY A 71 1.89 -16.10 -8.40
C GLY A 71 0.44 -16.50 -8.09
N GLY A 72 -0.21 -15.71 -7.24
CA GLY A 72 -1.66 -15.77 -7.03
C GLY A 72 -2.14 -16.28 -5.69
N LEU A 73 -1.30 -16.51 -4.68
CA LEU A 73 -1.77 -16.82 -3.32
C LEU A 73 -2.23 -15.54 -2.62
N GLN A 74 -3.50 -15.52 -2.22
CA GLN A 74 -4.03 -14.48 -1.33
C GLN A 74 -3.69 -14.83 0.11
N LEU A 75 -3.00 -13.91 0.81
CA LEU A 75 -2.73 -14.03 2.23
C LEU A 75 -3.90 -13.46 3.03
N ASN A 76 -4.35 -14.19 4.06
CA ASN A 76 -5.33 -13.68 5.02
C ASN A 76 -4.69 -12.76 6.06
N ALA A 77 -3.38 -12.90 6.26
CA ALA A 77 -2.59 -12.12 7.21
C ALA A 77 -1.17 -11.90 6.68
N PRO A 78 -0.45 -10.83 7.11
CA PRO A 78 0.91 -10.56 6.65
C PRO A 78 1.85 -11.69 7.05
N ASP A 79 2.79 -12.03 6.15
CA ASP A 79 3.95 -12.86 6.49
C ASP A 79 4.83 -12.14 7.52
N VAL A 80 5.44 -12.91 8.44
CA VAL A 80 6.19 -12.35 9.58
C VAL A 80 7.56 -12.99 9.79
N GLY A 81 7.84 -14.11 9.13
CA GLY A 81 9.10 -14.83 9.27
C GLY A 81 9.29 -15.87 8.20
N MET A 82 10.51 -16.40 8.14
CA MET A 82 10.88 -17.49 7.23
C MET A 82 11.94 -18.37 7.86
N ALA A 83 12.02 -19.64 7.42
CA ALA A 83 13.06 -20.58 7.79
C ALA A 83 13.49 -21.36 6.53
N ALA A 84 14.80 -21.56 6.35
CA ALA A 84 15.35 -22.40 5.29
C ALA A 84 15.17 -23.88 5.62
N THR A 85 15.07 -24.73 4.57
CA THR A 85 15.21 -26.17 4.75
C THR A 85 16.67 -26.55 5.05
N PRO A 86 16.96 -27.65 5.77
CA PRO A 86 18.32 -28.09 6.04
C PRO A 86 19.14 -28.38 4.79
N SER A 87 18.49 -28.67 3.67
CA SER A 87 19.14 -28.88 2.37
C SER A 87 19.56 -27.57 1.69
N GLY A 88 18.94 -26.42 2.07
CA GLY A 88 19.07 -25.15 1.35
C GLY A 88 18.31 -25.08 0.02
N ALA A 89 17.56 -26.15 -0.33
CA ALA A 89 16.80 -26.21 -1.58
C ALA A 89 15.33 -25.78 -1.44
N GLY A 90 14.98 -25.17 -0.31
CA GLY A 90 13.63 -24.64 -0.05
C GLY A 90 13.58 -23.77 1.20
N TYR A 91 12.39 -23.25 1.46
CA TYR A 91 12.09 -22.49 2.66
C TYR A 91 10.59 -22.49 2.98
N TRP A 92 10.27 -22.24 4.23
CA TRP A 92 8.93 -21.91 4.70
C TRP A 92 8.80 -20.41 4.97
N ILE A 93 7.63 -19.87 4.71
CA ILE A 93 7.21 -18.54 5.13
C ILE A 93 6.02 -18.72 6.08
N VAL A 94 6.00 -17.99 7.19
CA VAL A 94 4.92 -17.99 8.15
C VAL A 94 4.20 -16.64 8.16
N ALA A 95 2.87 -16.67 8.12
CA ALA A 95 2.02 -15.49 8.31
C ALA A 95 1.63 -15.28 9.78
N SER A 96 1.23 -14.06 10.14
CA SER A 96 0.88 -13.70 11.53
C SER A 96 -0.37 -14.43 12.08
N ASP A 97 -1.20 -15.01 11.21
CA ASP A 97 -2.31 -15.90 11.58
C ASP A 97 -1.89 -17.37 11.69
N GLY A 98 -0.60 -17.66 11.52
CA GLY A 98 -0.02 -19.00 11.53
C GLY A 98 -0.18 -19.76 10.22
N GLY A 99 -0.59 -19.11 9.13
CA GLY A 99 -0.56 -19.64 7.78
C GLY A 99 0.87 -20.00 7.38
N ILE A 100 1.08 -21.18 6.74
CA ILE A 100 2.37 -21.65 6.27
C ILE A 100 2.37 -21.74 4.76
N PHE A 101 3.45 -21.26 4.15
CA PHE A 101 3.72 -21.33 2.71
C PHE A 101 5.09 -21.98 2.51
N ASN A 102 5.12 -23.08 1.80
CA ASN A 102 6.31 -23.90 1.58
C ASN A 102 6.74 -23.81 0.10
N TYR A 103 8.04 -23.67 -0.12
CA TYR A 103 8.67 -23.51 -1.44
C TYR A 103 9.91 -24.38 -1.60
N GLY A 104 10.19 -24.77 -2.84
CA GLY A 104 11.29 -25.69 -3.11
C GLY A 104 10.98 -27.09 -2.56
N ASP A 105 11.91 -27.65 -1.81
CA ASP A 105 11.77 -28.96 -1.17
C ASP A 105 11.14 -28.93 0.23
N ALA A 106 10.69 -27.73 0.69
CA ALA A 106 10.05 -27.58 1.98
C ALA A 106 8.72 -28.35 2.04
N GLY A 107 8.59 -29.31 2.98
CA GLY A 107 7.37 -30.08 3.23
C GLY A 107 6.30 -29.27 3.96
N PHE A 108 5.02 -29.54 3.72
CA PHE A 108 3.92 -28.99 4.51
C PHE A 108 3.54 -29.96 5.62
N PHE A 109 3.68 -29.56 6.88
CA PHE A 109 3.42 -30.40 8.06
C PHE A 109 2.20 -29.96 8.87
N GLY A 110 1.58 -28.82 8.51
CA GLY A 110 0.40 -28.25 9.16
C GLY A 110 0.50 -26.74 9.29
N SER A 111 -0.57 -26.12 9.80
CA SER A 111 -0.74 -24.68 9.86
C SER A 111 -1.71 -24.30 10.96
N ALA A 112 -1.51 -23.14 11.60
CA ALA A 112 -2.50 -22.54 12.48
C ALA A 112 -3.45 -21.58 11.72
N GLY A 113 -3.23 -21.38 10.43
CA GLY A 113 -4.07 -20.53 9.59
C GLY A 113 -5.53 -20.94 9.65
N GLY A 114 -6.43 -19.98 9.94
CA GLY A 114 -7.86 -20.24 10.14
C GLY A 114 -8.25 -20.65 11.57
N THR A 115 -7.30 -20.89 12.47
CA THR A 115 -7.53 -21.11 13.89
C THR A 115 -7.48 -19.76 14.63
N PRO A 116 -8.44 -19.41 15.50
CA PRO A 116 -8.33 -18.22 16.33
C PRO A 116 -7.12 -18.32 17.27
N LEU A 117 -6.16 -17.41 17.12
CA LEU A 117 -4.97 -17.30 17.97
C LEU A 117 -5.22 -16.30 19.09
N SER A 118 -4.67 -16.54 20.29
CA SER A 118 -4.68 -15.58 21.41
C SER A 118 -3.77 -14.38 21.12
N ALA A 119 -2.65 -14.61 20.42
CA ALA A 119 -1.69 -13.62 20.01
C ALA A 119 -1.16 -13.95 18.60
N PRO A 120 -0.72 -12.94 17.80
CA PRO A 120 -0.21 -13.18 16.46
C PRO A 120 1.11 -13.96 16.49
N ILE A 121 1.33 -14.81 15.49
CA ILE A 121 2.64 -15.43 15.23
C ILE A 121 3.65 -14.33 14.87
N VAL A 122 4.89 -14.47 15.35
CA VAL A 122 5.99 -13.51 15.14
C VAL A 122 7.24 -14.16 14.57
N GLY A 123 7.30 -15.50 14.50
CA GLY A 123 8.45 -16.22 13.96
C GLY A 123 8.25 -17.72 13.88
N MET A 124 9.24 -18.39 13.33
CA MET A 124 9.30 -19.86 13.21
C MET A 124 10.73 -20.36 13.29
N ALA A 125 10.87 -21.64 13.61
CA ALA A 125 12.12 -22.38 13.47
C ALA A 125 11.83 -23.77 12.90
N ALA A 126 12.65 -24.25 11.96
CA ALA A 126 12.57 -25.61 11.43
C ALA A 126 13.24 -26.61 12.37
N THR A 127 12.81 -27.88 12.32
CA THR A 127 13.56 -28.99 12.92
C THR A 127 14.85 -29.25 12.14
N PRO A 128 15.93 -29.73 12.80
CA PRO A 128 17.23 -29.94 12.15
C PRO A 128 17.22 -30.89 10.97
N ASP A 129 16.27 -31.82 10.93
CA ASP A 129 16.09 -32.79 9.84
C ASP A 129 15.10 -32.31 8.76
N GLY A 130 14.41 -31.17 9.00
CA GLY A 130 13.48 -30.57 8.06
C GLY A 130 12.12 -31.26 7.96
N HIS A 131 11.76 -32.13 8.90
CA HIS A 131 10.49 -32.86 8.91
C HIS A 131 9.42 -32.22 9.83
N GLY A 132 9.71 -31.01 10.34
CA GLY A 132 8.79 -30.22 11.15
C GLY A 132 9.23 -28.79 11.37
N TYR A 133 8.41 -28.06 12.09
CA TYR A 133 8.69 -26.69 12.51
C TYR A 133 7.86 -26.27 13.71
N TRP A 134 8.41 -25.33 14.46
CA TRP A 134 7.71 -24.60 15.52
C TRP A 134 7.34 -23.22 15.03
N LEU A 135 6.13 -22.75 15.42
CA LEU A 135 5.73 -21.35 15.29
C LEU A 135 5.65 -20.75 16.68
N VAL A 136 6.09 -19.51 16.83
CA VAL A 136 6.00 -18.76 18.09
C VAL A 136 5.09 -17.57 17.95
N ALA A 137 4.15 -17.41 18.88
CA ALA A 137 3.29 -16.23 19.00
C ALA A 137 3.94 -15.16 19.90
N SER A 138 3.46 -13.91 19.82
CA SER A 138 4.01 -12.78 20.60
C SER A 138 3.80 -12.88 22.11
N ASP A 139 2.87 -13.76 22.59
CA ASP A 139 2.72 -14.14 23.97
C ASP A 139 3.62 -15.32 24.39
N GLY A 140 4.42 -15.83 23.42
CA GLY A 140 5.27 -17.00 23.55
C GLY A 140 4.52 -18.33 23.49
N GLY A 141 3.27 -18.34 22.99
CA GLY A 141 2.56 -19.57 22.62
C GLY A 141 3.31 -20.29 21.51
N ILE A 142 3.45 -21.61 21.63
CA ILE A 142 4.15 -22.46 20.67
C ILE A 142 3.18 -23.40 19.98
N PHE A 143 3.32 -23.50 18.65
CA PHE A 143 2.62 -24.45 17.80
C PHE A 143 3.61 -25.34 17.11
N SER A 144 3.49 -26.66 17.28
CA SER A 144 4.41 -27.67 16.76
C SER A 144 3.76 -28.44 15.62
N TYR A 145 4.47 -28.65 14.52
CA TYR A 145 4.00 -29.35 13.35
C TYR A 145 5.04 -30.33 12.83
N GLY A 146 4.59 -31.45 12.26
CA GLY A 146 5.47 -32.55 11.83
C GLY A 146 6.05 -33.28 13.03
N ASP A 147 7.36 -33.48 13.01
CA ASP A 147 8.10 -34.11 14.11
C ASP A 147 8.59 -33.13 15.18
N ALA A 148 8.27 -31.83 15.04
CA ALA A 148 8.64 -30.82 16.02
C ALA A 148 7.99 -31.08 17.40
N VAL A 149 8.79 -31.46 18.40
CA VAL A 149 8.33 -31.78 19.74
C VAL A 149 8.02 -30.52 20.53
N PHE A 150 6.90 -30.47 21.23
CA PHE A 150 6.58 -29.38 22.14
C PHE A 150 7.38 -29.52 23.47
N HIS A 151 8.21 -28.53 23.76
CA HIS A 151 9.07 -28.52 24.97
C HIS A 151 8.57 -27.55 26.06
N GLY A 152 7.58 -26.73 25.77
CA GLY A 152 7.00 -25.75 26.68
C GLY A 152 6.70 -24.39 26.01
N SER A 153 6.10 -23.48 26.77
CA SER A 153 5.54 -22.23 26.23
C SER A 153 5.41 -21.18 27.33
N THR A 154 5.47 -19.89 26.99
CA THR A 154 5.12 -18.80 27.92
C THR A 154 3.72 -18.26 27.70
N GLY A 155 2.91 -18.84 26.78
CA GLY A 155 1.59 -18.34 26.39
C GLY A 155 0.55 -18.20 27.53
N ALA A 156 0.79 -18.81 28.69
CA ALA A 156 -0.03 -18.65 29.90
C ALA A 156 0.55 -17.68 30.92
N LEU A 157 1.74 -17.09 30.66
CA LEU A 157 2.44 -16.20 31.55
C LEU A 157 2.20 -14.73 31.16
N HIS A 158 2.19 -13.86 32.17
CA HIS A 158 2.24 -12.43 31.90
C HIS A 158 3.70 -12.02 31.66
N LEU A 159 4.01 -11.63 30.42
CA LEU A 159 5.36 -11.19 30.02
C LEU A 159 5.50 -9.67 30.18
N ASN A 160 6.68 -9.20 30.60
CA ASN A 160 7.00 -7.77 30.66
C ASN A 160 7.11 -7.13 29.26
N ALA A 161 7.54 -7.95 28.28
CA ALA A 161 7.68 -7.55 26.90
C ALA A 161 7.27 -8.69 25.96
N PRO A 162 6.73 -8.40 24.75
CA PRO A 162 6.31 -9.43 23.81
C PRO A 162 7.51 -10.24 23.30
N VAL A 163 7.29 -11.53 23.05
CA VAL A 163 8.21 -12.36 22.29
C VAL A 163 8.31 -11.84 20.85
N VAL A 164 9.52 -11.82 20.30
CA VAL A 164 9.83 -11.29 18.95
C VAL A 164 10.55 -12.32 18.05
N GLY A 165 10.92 -13.48 18.60
CA GLY A 165 11.57 -14.53 17.83
C GLY A 165 11.90 -15.77 18.65
N MET A 166 12.39 -16.78 17.94
CA MET A 166 12.84 -18.04 18.52
C MET A 166 14.06 -18.58 17.77
N ALA A 167 14.80 -19.48 18.41
CA ALA A 167 15.81 -20.31 17.77
C ALA A 167 15.76 -21.72 18.37
N ALA A 168 15.85 -22.74 17.52
CA ALA A 168 15.93 -24.14 17.97
C ALA A 168 17.36 -24.49 18.40
N THR A 169 17.50 -25.52 19.27
CA THR A 169 18.81 -26.16 19.54
C THR A 169 19.26 -26.93 18.30
N HIS A 170 20.57 -27.16 18.21
CA HIS A 170 21.19 -27.84 17.05
C HIS A 170 20.61 -29.24 16.80
N ASP A 171 20.23 -29.94 17.84
CA ASP A 171 19.70 -31.31 17.78
C ASP A 171 18.15 -31.36 17.80
N GLY A 172 17.49 -30.19 17.93
CA GLY A 172 16.03 -30.12 18.02
C GLY A 172 15.43 -30.56 19.34
N GLY A 173 16.26 -30.80 20.38
CA GLY A 173 15.82 -31.19 21.73
C GLY A 173 15.24 -30.03 22.55
N GLY A 174 15.28 -28.81 22.03
CA GLY A 174 14.74 -27.61 22.70
C GLY A 174 14.75 -26.37 21.83
N TYR A 175 14.37 -25.24 22.43
CA TYR A 175 14.40 -23.93 21.80
C TYR A 175 14.46 -22.78 22.82
N TRP A 176 14.97 -21.66 22.36
CA TRP A 176 14.93 -20.38 23.06
C TRP A 176 13.87 -19.47 22.45
N LEU A 177 13.16 -18.72 23.31
CA LEU A 177 12.32 -17.60 22.89
C LEU A 177 12.99 -16.31 23.38
N VAL A 178 12.97 -15.27 22.58
CA VAL A 178 13.49 -13.94 22.94
C VAL A 178 12.35 -12.91 22.96
N ALA A 179 12.25 -12.13 24.05
CA ALA A 179 11.36 -11.00 24.16
C ALA A 179 12.04 -9.69 23.67
N SER A 180 11.27 -8.66 23.39
CA SER A 180 11.77 -7.38 22.87
C SER A 180 12.63 -6.60 23.86
N ASP A 181 12.58 -6.91 25.16
CA ASP A 181 13.51 -6.41 26.20
C ASP A 181 14.78 -7.25 26.30
N GLY A 182 14.88 -8.32 25.47
CA GLY A 182 15.97 -9.29 25.47
C GLY A 182 15.88 -10.33 26.58
N GLY A 183 14.71 -10.48 27.21
CA GLY A 183 14.39 -11.62 28.09
C GLY A 183 14.45 -12.91 27.30
N ILE A 184 15.08 -13.95 27.87
CA ILE A 184 15.22 -15.27 27.26
C ILE A 184 14.44 -16.31 28.06
N PHE A 185 13.69 -17.14 27.35
CA PHE A 185 12.98 -18.29 27.88
C PHE A 185 13.51 -19.55 27.20
N SER A 186 13.99 -20.51 28.01
CA SER A 186 14.61 -21.76 27.56
C SER A 186 13.69 -22.93 27.80
N PHE A 187 13.52 -23.79 26.79
CA PHE A 187 12.65 -24.97 26.87
C PHE A 187 13.37 -26.21 26.30
N GLY A 188 13.04 -27.39 26.86
CA GLY A 188 13.71 -28.64 26.51
C GLY A 188 15.15 -28.65 27.03
N ASP A 189 16.08 -29.01 26.18
CA ASP A 189 17.52 -29.03 26.48
C ASP A 189 18.24 -27.69 26.22
N ALA A 190 17.50 -26.66 25.77
CA ALA A 190 18.04 -25.33 25.53
C ALA A 190 18.57 -24.70 26.83
N LEU A 191 19.90 -24.58 26.96
CA LEU A 191 20.53 -24.01 28.14
C LEU A 191 20.42 -22.48 28.14
N PHE A 192 20.17 -21.91 29.33
CA PHE A 192 20.20 -20.45 29.51
C PHE A 192 21.65 -19.97 29.62
N HIS A 193 22.06 -19.09 28.69
CA HIS A 193 23.41 -18.52 28.65
C HIS A 193 23.49 -17.06 29.09
N GLY A 194 22.33 -16.41 29.33
CA GLY A 194 22.26 -15.02 29.74
C GLY A 194 21.15 -14.27 28.99
N SER A 195 20.90 -13.04 29.40
CA SER A 195 19.75 -12.22 28.98
C SER A 195 20.05 -10.74 29.13
N THR A 196 19.40 -9.88 28.33
CA THR A 196 19.38 -8.43 28.55
C THR A 196 18.12 -7.94 29.26
N GLY A 197 17.16 -8.82 29.58
CA GLY A 197 15.87 -8.46 30.16
C GLY A 197 15.91 -7.73 31.51
N GLY A 198 17.09 -7.62 32.14
CA GLY A 198 17.29 -6.86 33.40
C GLY A 198 17.99 -5.52 33.20
N ILE A 199 18.33 -5.12 31.97
CA ILE A 199 19.05 -3.86 31.70
C ILE A 199 18.24 -2.98 30.76
N SER A 200 18.42 -1.68 30.84
CA SER A 200 17.80 -0.72 29.91
C SER A 200 18.54 -0.74 28.58
N LEU A 201 17.86 -1.10 27.52
CA LEU A 201 18.39 -1.09 26.16
C LEU A 201 18.11 0.26 25.49
N ASN A 202 19.02 0.71 24.61
CA ASN A 202 18.80 1.91 23.79
C ASN A 202 17.67 1.68 22.76
N GLN A 203 17.58 0.45 22.22
CA GLN A 203 16.57 0.04 21.26
C GLN A 203 16.13 -1.41 21.55
N PRO A 204 14.88 -1.78 21.23
CA PRO A 204 14.37 -3.11 21.50
C PRO A 204 15.11 -4.17 20.68
N VAL A 205 15.21 -5.38 21.25
CA VAL A 205 15.63 -6.59 20.53
C VAL A 205 14.57 -6.92 19.49
N VAL A 206 15.02 -7.33 18.29
CA VAL A 206 14.17 -7.66 17.13
C VAL A 206 14.42 -9.08 16.60
N GLY A 207 15.37 -9.82 17.16
CA GLY A 207 15.64 -11.18 16.75
C GLY A 207 16.78 -11.83 17.52
N MET A 208 16.94 -13.11 17.29
CA MET A 208 18.02 -13.94 17.82
C MET A 208 18.49 -14.95 16.80
N ALA A 209 19.71 -15.46 16.98
CA ALA A 209 20.20 -16.61 16.25
C ALA A 209 21.08 -17.47 17.18
N ALA A 210 20.96 -18.79 17.10
CA ALA A 210 21.80 -19.72 17.85
C ALA A 210 23.14 -19.95 17.13
N THR A 211 24.16 -20.31 17.90
CA THR A 211 25.41 -20.82 17.35
C THR A 211 25.23 -22.24 16.78
N SER A 212 26.01 -22.59 15.77
CA SER A 212 25.92 -23.92 15.14
C SER A 212 26.32 -25.08 16.07
N ASP A 213 27.06 -24.77 17.15
CA ASP A 213 27.43 -25.78 18.19
C ASP A 213 26.36 -25.88 19.30
N GLY A 214 25.30 -25.06 19.26
CA GLY A 214 24.25 -25.02 20.27
C GLY A 214 24.70 -24.46 21.64
N GLY A 215 25.96 -24.00 21.77
CA GLY A 215 26.54 -23.54 23.04
C GLY A 215 26.28 -22.08 23.37
N GLY A 216 25.54 -21.35 22.52
CA GLY A 216 25.23 -19.94 22.75
C GLY A 216 24.29 -19.33 21.70
N TYR A 217 24.05 -18.04 21.85
CA TYR A 217 23.19 -17.28 20.92
C TYR A 217 23.58 -15.81 20.89
N TRP A 218 23.21 -15.17 19.80
CA TRP A 218 23.25 -13.71 19.63
C TRP A 218 21.84 -13.14 19.70
N LEU A 219 21.70 -11.94 20.30
CA LEU A 219 20.53 -11.11 20.19
C LEU A 219 20.89 -9.86 19.38
N VAL A 220 19.98 -9.39 18.54
CA VAL A 220 20.13 -8.17 17.77
C VAL A 220 19.07 -7.15 18.16
N ALA A 221 19.48 -5.91 18.47
CA ALA A 221 18.58 -4.79 18.67
C ALA A 221 18.32 -4.05 17.35
N SER A 222 17.24 -3.25 17.31
CA SER A 222 16.82 -2.55 16.09
C SER A 222 17.78 -1.46 15.61
N ASP A 223 18.73 -1.01 16.45
CA ASP A 223 19.86 -0.14 16.09
C ASP A 223 21.09 -0.92 15.61
N GLY A 224 20.98 -2.25 15.54
CA GLY A 224 22.04 -3.15 15.15
C GLY A 224 23.03 -3.47 16.27
N GLY A 225 22.70 -3.14 17.52
CA GLY A 225 23.43 -3.58 18.70
C GLY A 225 23.38 -5.11 18.83
N ILE A 226 24.52 -5.74 19.12
CA ILE A 226 24.66 -7.20 19.28
C ILE A 226 25.00 -7.54 20.71
N PHE A 227 24.28 -8.53 21.25
CA PHE A 227 24.56 -9.12 22.56
C PHE A 227 24.87 -10.62 22.35
N SER A 228 26.05 -11.03 22.84
CA SER A 228 26.56 -12.40 22.68
C SER A 228 26.52 -13.13 24.00
N PHE A 229 26.00 -14.35 24.01
CA PHE A 229 25.87 -15.21 25.20
C PHE A 229 26.39 -16.61 24.94
N GLY A 230 26.92 -17.26 25.98
CA GLY A 230 27.51 -18.60 25.87
C GLY A 230 28.75 -18.61 24.98
N THR A 231 28.84 -19.56 24.06
CA THR A 231 29.94 -19.71 23.10
C THR A 231 29.87 -18.75 21.91
N ALA A 232 28.80 -17.94 21.81
CA ALA A 232 28.57 -17.03 20.68
C ALA A 232 29.66 -15.92 20.61
N PRO A 233 30.57 -15.95 19.61
CA PRO A 233 31.63 -14.97 19.52
C PRO A 233 31.09 -13.62 19.02
N PHE A 234 31.46 -12.52 19.67
CA PHE A 234 31.20 -11.19 19.15
C PHE A 234 32.07 -10.95 17.90
N ARG A 235 31.44 -10.70 16.75
CA ARG A 235 32.10 -10.43 15.46
C ARG A 235 31.98 -8.98 15.00
N GLY A 236 31.20 -8.16 15.70
CA GLY A 236 30.96 -6.76 15.37
C GLY A 236 29.49 -6.37 15.56
N SER A 237 29.20 -5.10 15.40
CA SER A 237 27.90 -4.51 15.68
C SER A 237 27.70 -3.23 14.86
N MET A 238 26.44 -2.89 14.58
CA MET A 238 26.06 -1.57 14.05
C MET A 238 25.61 -0.62 15.17
N GLY A 239 25.49 -1.10 16.41
CA GLY A 239 25.11 -0.27 17.56
C GLY A 239 26.00 0.97 17.70
N GLY A 240 25.37 2.16 17.77
CA GLY A 240 26.07 3.44 17.79
C GLY A 240 26.45 4.00 16.40
N THR A 241 26.24 3.26 15.32
CA THR A 241 26.41 3.72 13.94
C THR A 241 25.08 4.21 13.40
N PRO A 242 24.96 5.43 12.85
CA PRO A 242 23.73 5.87 12.21
C PRO A 242 23.35 4.96 11.04
N LEU A 243 22.15 4.39 11.08
CA LEU A 243 21.57 3.56 10.02
C LEU A 243 20.51 4.34 9.24
N ASN A 244 20.42 4.11 7.94
CA ASN A 244 19.33 4.69 7.11
C ASN A 244 17.98 4.07 7.47
N ALA A 245 17.96 2.79 7.88
CA ALA A 245 16.78 2.08 8.32
C ALA A 245 17.12 1.14 9.49
N ARG A 246 16.12 0.87 10.33
CA ARG A 246 16.27 -0.03 11.47
C ARG A 246 16.62 -1.45 11.04
N ILE A 247 17.37 -2.19 11.85
CA ILE A 247 17.54 -3.63 11.72
C ILE A 247 16.20 -4.34 12.03
N VAL A 248 15.88 -5.36 11.26
CA VAL A 248 14.63 -6.12 11.36
C VAL A 248 14.84 -7.59 11.71
N GLY A 249 16.08 -8.08 11.61
CA GLY A 249 16.41 -9.46 11.96
C GLY A 249 17.86 -9.79 11.71
N MET A 250 18.24 -11.01 12.09
CA MET A 250 19.56 -11.57 11.88
C MET A 250 19.46 -13.03 11.44
N ALA A 251 20.48 -13.47 10.72
CA ALA A 251 20.70 -14.89 10.43
C ALA A 251 22.15 -15.24 10.73
N SER A 252 22.44 -16.48 11.12
CA SER A 252 23.78 -16.95 11.48
C SER A 252 24.29 -18.05 10.56
N SER A 253 25.60 -18.20 10.54
CA SER A 253 26.31 -19.37 10.04
C SER A 253 27.39 -19.77 11.01
N ALA A 254 28.14 -20.84 10.73
CA ALA A 254 29.29 -21.24 11.54
C ALA A 254 30.38 -20.14 11.65
N ALA A 255 30.48 -19.25 10.66
CA ALA A 255 31.49 -18.19 10.60
C ALA A 255 31.11 -16.91 11.37
N GLY A 256 29.80 -16.63 11.54
CA GLY A 256 29.32 -15.41 12.14
C GLY A 256 27.84 -15.14 11.80
N TYR A 257 27.47 -13.88 11.51
CA TYR A 257 26.08 -13.48 11.32
C TYR A 257 25.93 -12.34 10.31
N TRP A 258 24.73 -12.23 9.76
CA TRP A 258 24.25 -11.11 8.95
C TRP A 258 23.13 -10.39 9.70
N LEU A 259 23.07 -9.08 9.54
CA LEU A 259 21.95 -8.23 9.99
C LEU A 259 21.25 -7.68 8.75
N ALA A 260 19.93 -7.74 8.72
CA ALA A 260 19.13 -7.14 7.66
C ALA A 260 18.42 -5.90 8.16
N ALA A 261 18.51 -4.80 7.40
CA ALA A 261 17.77 -3.56 7.65
C ALA A 261 16.49 -3.50 6.82
N ALA A 262 15.52 -2.69 7.27
CA ALA A 262 14.24 -2.54 6.59
C ALA A 262 14.34 -1.98 5.16
N ASP A 263 15.40 -1.24 4.84
CA ASP A 263 15.71 -0.75 3.48
C ASP A 263 16.45 -1.77 2.61
N GLY A 264 16.57 -3.01 3.08
CA GLY A 264 17.28 -4.08 2.39
C GLY A 264 18.79 -4.03 2.50
N GLY A 265 19.34 -3.12 3.32
CA GLY A 265 20.74 -3.11 3.72
C GLY A 265 21.10 -4.40 4.44
N VAL A 266 22.24 -5.02 4.09
CA VAL A 266 22.78 -6.19 4.78
C VAL A 266 24.16 -5.86 5.32
N PHE A 267 24.38 -6.16 6.61
CA PHE A 267 25.65 -5.98 7.29
C PHE A 267 26.17 -7.34 7.72
N ASN A 268 27.37 -7.71 7.28
CA ASN A 268 27.97 -9.00 7.51
C ASN A 268 29.10 -8.91 8.56
N PHE A 269 29.12 -9.87 9.49
CA PHE A 269 30.11 -9.95 10.58
C PHE A 269 30.66 -11.37 10.67
N GLY A 270 31.88 -11.57 10.21
CA GLY A 270 32.53 -12.88 10.12
C GLY A 270 32.03 -13.75 8.94
N THR A 271 30.99 -13.35 8.28
CA THR A 271 30.36 -14.05 7.13
C THR A 271 30.69 -13.38 5.81
N PRO A 272 30.61 -14.10 4.66
CA PRO A 272 30.76 -13.46 3.36
C PRO A 272 29.59 -12.49 3.06
N PHE A 273 29.87 -11.40 2.34
CA PHE A 273 28.84 -10.51 1.82
C PHE A 273 28.36 -11.06 0.47
N ALA A 274 27.09 -11.43 0.38
CA ALA A 274 26.51 -11.99 -0.85
C ALA A 274 25.70 -10.97 -1.67
N GLY A 275 25.40 -9.80 -1.12
CA GLY A 275 24.68 -8.74 -1.80
C GLY A 275 23.72 -7.99 -0.85
N SER A 276 23.11 -6.91 -1.36
CA SER A 276 22.25 -6.04 -0.58
C SER A 276 21.31 -5.25 -1.49
N MET A 277 20.14 -4.87 -0.99
CA MET A 277 19.25 -3.91 -1.63
C MET A 277 19.39 -2.49 -1.06
N GLY A 278 20.24 -2.30 -0.06
CA GLY A 278 20.50 -0.99 0.54
C GLY A 278 20.86 0.06 -0.50
N GLY A 279 20.21 1.24 -0.44
CA GLY A 279 20.39 2.31 -1.42
C GLY A 279 19.54 2.16 -2.70
N GLN A 280 18.78 1.08 -2.84
CA GLN A 280 17.79 0.93 -3.92
C GLN A 280 16.39 1.29 -3.39
N PRO A 281 15.53 1.95 -4.19
CA PRO A 281 14.16 2.19 -3.79
C PRO A 281 13.42 0.85 -3.72
N LEU A 282 12.98 0.48 -2.51
CA LEU A 282 12.14 -0.70 -2.29
C LEU A 282 10.66 -0.29 -2.30
N ALA A 283 9.85 -1.05 -3.04
CA ALA A 283 8.39 -0.91 -2.98
C ALA A 283 7.86 -1.28 -1.57
N ASN A 284 8.52 -2.25 -0.92
CA ASN A 284 8.13 -2.75 0.40
C ASN A 284 9.38 -2.97 1.27
N PRO A 285 9.35 -2.58 2.56
CA PRO A 285 10.49 -2.80 3.45
C PRO A 285 10.74 -4.29 3.73
N ILE A 286 12.00 -4.63 3.96
CA ILE A 286 12.38 -5.98 4.42
C ILE A 286 11.90 -6.19 5.85
N ARG A 287 11.48 -7.43 6.16
CA ARG A 287 10.96 -7.86 7.46
C ARG A 287 11.77 -8.97 8.11
N ALA A 288 12.33 -9.89 7.32
CA ALA A 288 13.09 -11.01 7.83
C ALA A 288 14.26 -11.38 6.90
N ILE A 289 15.20 -12.16 7.45
CA ILE A 289 16.33 -12.76 6.73
C ILE A 289 16.45 -14.22 7.17
N ALA A 290 16.74 -15.11 6.22
CA ALA A 290 17.16 -16.47 6.51
C ALA A 290 18.40 -16.80 5.68
N ALA A 291 19.39 -17.47 6.30
CA ALA A 291 20.61 -17.91 5.62
C ALA A 291 20.45 -19.30 4.99
N THR A 292 21.24 -19.58 3.96
CA THR A 292 21.47 -20.95 3.49
C THR A 292 22.25 -21.72 4.56
N PRO A 293 22.02 -23.05 4.71
CA PRO A 293 22.67 -23.87 5.76
C PRO A 293 24.18 -23.87 5.69
N ASP A 294 24.74 -23.78 4.49
CA ASP A 294 26.18 -23.72 4.25
C ASP A 294 26.79 -22.32 4.46
N GLY A 295 25.93 -21.29 4.61
CA GLY A 295 26.35 -19.91 4.82
C GLY A 295 26.88 -19.22 3.56
N GLY A 296 26.58 -19.74 2.35
CA GLY A 296 26.97 -19.17 1.06
C GLY A 296 26.02 -18.08 0.56
N GLY A 297 24.81 -17.99 1.14
CA GLY A 297 23.79 -17.03 0.74
C GLY A 297 22.72 -16.78 1.78
N TYR A 298 21.72 -15.97 1.39
CA TYR A 298 20.54 -15.67 2.21
C TYR A 298 19.38 -15.15 1.39
N TRP A 299 18.19 -15.26 1.96
CA TRP A 299 16.96 -14.65 1.46
C TRP A 299 16.58 -13.49 2.35
N LEU A 300 16.14 -12.38 1.73
CA LEU A 300 15.46 -11.28 2.40
C LEU A 300 13.96 -11.36 2.09
N LEU A 301 13.13 -11.35 3.12
CA LEU A 301 11.68 -11.38 3.00
C LEU A 301 11.13 -9.95 3.03
N PRO A 302 10.62 -9.38 1.91
CA PRO A 302 9.95 -8.10 1.92
C PRO A 302 8.61 -8.18 2.64
N THR A 303 8.17 -7.09 3.26
CA THR A 303 6.79 -6.97 3.77
C THR A 303 5.82 -7.05 2.60
N PRO A 304 4.73 -7.83 2.67
CA PRO A 304 3.71 -7.79 1.63
C PRO A 304 3.14 -6.37 1.51
N PRO A 305 2.75 -5.93 0.30
CA PRO A 305 2.08 -4.64 0.15
C PRO A 305 0.81 -4.62 1.01
N PRO A 306 0.40 -3.46 1.52
CA PRO A 306 -0.86 -3.35 2.27
C PRO A 306 -2.02 -3.86 1.39
N PRO A 307 -3.07 -4.41 2.00
CA PRO A 307 -4.24 -4.87 1.25
C PRO A 307 -4.80 -3.71 0.43
N LEU A 308 -5.13 -4.00 -0.81
CA LEU A 308 -5.78 -3.01 -1.66
C LEU A 308 -7.16 -2.65 -1.07
N PRO A 309 -7.60 -1.40 -1.19
CA PRO A 309 -8.96 -1.04 -0.85
C PRO A 309 -9.97 -1.87 -1.65
N PRO A 310 -11.21 -2.00 -1.21
CA PRO A 310 -12.25 -2.73 -1.95
C PRO A 310 -12.44 -2.13 -3.36
N THR A 311 -12.91 -2.96 -4.28
CA THR A 311 -13.33 -2.49 -5.60
C THR A 311 -14.43 -1.45 -5.46
N VAL A 312 -14.26 -0.29 -6.10
CA VAL A 312 -15.25 0.80 -6.14
C VAL A 312 -15.52 1.25 -7.57
N GLY A 313 -16.69 1.82 -7.80
CA GLY A 313 -17.11 2.31 -9.11
C GLY A 313 -18.29 3.28 -8.99
N PRO A 314 -18.93 3.68 -10.09
CA PRO A 314 -20.02 4.63 -10.10
C PRO A 314 -21.10 4.32 -9.06
N GLY A 315 -21.49 5.33 -8.28
CA GLY A 315 -22.46 5.22 -7.21
C GLY A 315 -21.92 4.70 -5.87
N ALA A 316 -20.66 4.25 -5.80
CA ALA A 316 -20.02 3.92 -4.53
C ALA A 316 -19.77 5.17 -3.68
N CYS A 317 -19.72 4.99 -2.35
CA CYS A 317 -19.41 6.07 -1.41
C CYS A 317 -18.59 5.55 -0.21
N GLY A 318 -17.98 6.48 0.53
CA GLY A 318 -17.27 6.19 1.77
C GLY A 318 -15.74 6.30 1.66
N ALA A 319 -15.05 5.77 2.68
CA ALA A 319 -13.61 6.00 2.87
C ALA A 319 -12.74 5.52 1.69
N ALA A 320 -13.09 4.42 1.03
CA ALA A 320 -12.35 3.91 -0.13
C ALA A 320 -12.42 4.87 -1.32
N VAL A 321 -13.59 5.49 -1.55
CA VAL A 321 -13.77 6.50 -2.61
C VAL A 321 -13.01 7.79 -2.26
N ALA A 322 -13.08 8.25 -1.00
CA ALA A 322 -12.29 9.40 -0.55
C ALA A 322 -10.78 9.17 -0.75
N LEU A 323 -10.28 7.98 -0.38
CA LEU A 323 -8.89 7.59 -0.60
C LEU A 323 -8.50 7.63 -2.09
N LEU A 324 -9.38 7.11 -2.96
CA LEU A 324 -9.21 7.16 -4.41
C LEU A 324 -9.08 8.61 -4.90
N GLN A 325 -10.04 9.47 -4.53
CA GLN A 325 -10.09 10.88 -4.95
C GLN A 325 -8.86 11.65 -4.49
N HIS A 326 -8.42 11.47 -3.23
CA HIS A 326 -7.18 12.07 -2.73
C HIS A 326 -5.95 11.56 -3.49
N GLY A 327 -5.87 10.26 -3.80
CA GLY A 327 -4.79 9.68 -4.58
C GLY A 327 -4.74 10.21 -6.02
N LEU A 328 -5.88 10.28 -6.69
CA LEU A 328 -6.00 10.84 -8.04
C LEU A 328 -5.55 12.31 -8.07
N LEU A 329 -6.05 13.13 -7.14
CA LEU A 329 -5.67 14.55 -7.03
C LEU A 329 -4.18 14.73 -6.76
N ALA A 330 -3.59 13.91 -5.86
CA ALA A 330 -2.17 13.96 -5.56
C ALA A 330 -1.27 13.65 -6.77
N LEU A 331 -1.77 12.85 -7.72
CA LEU A 331 -1.10 12.53 -8.99
C LEU A 331 -1.43 13.54 -10.11
N GLY A 332 -2.24 14.56 -9.83
CA GLY A 332 -2.63 15.57 -10.81
C GLY A 332 -3.81 15.16 -11.70
N TYR A 333 -4.49 14.05 -11.46
CA TYR A 333 -5.76 13.77 -12.11
C TYR A 333 -6.84 14.68 -11.56
N TRP A 334 -7.51 15.40 -12.43
CA TRP A 334 -8.52 16.35 -12.01
C TRP A 334 -9.76 15.66 -11.46
N VAL A 335 -10.15 16.01 -10.25
CA VAL A 335 -11.41 15.66 -9.60
C VAL A 335 -11.99 16.92 -8.96
N ASP A 336 -13.31 17.07 -8.98
CA ASP A 336 -14.00 18.26 -8.44
C ASP A 336 -14.07 18.23 -6.91
N THR A 337 -14.22 17.05 -6.31
CA THR A 337 -14.39 16.87 -4.88
C THR A 337 -13.68 15.62 -4.36
N THR A 338 -13.32 15.65 -3.07
CA THR A 338 -12.78 14.50 -2.33
C THR A 338 -13.71 14.02 -1.21
N ALA A 339 -15.01 14.33 -1.33
CA ALA A 339 -16.02 14.05 -0.30
C ALA A 339 -16.37 12.56 -0.13
N GLY A 340 -15.77 11.67 -0.93
CA GLY A 340 -15.98 10.23 -0.83
C GLY A 340 -17.24 9.73 -1.53
N ASN A 341 -17.80 10.47 -2.50
CA ASN A 341 -18.84 10.01 -3.40
C ASN A 341 -18.23 9.78 -4.80
N PHE A 342 -18.47 8.62 -5.40
CA PHE A 342 -18.01 8.31 -6.75
C PHE A 342 -18.94 8.98 -7.76
N ASP A 343 -18.68 10.25 -8.01
CA ASP A 343 -19.40 11.12 -8.94
C ASP A 343 -18.82 11.06 -10.36
N ASP A 344 -19.36 11.89 -11.28
CA ASP A 344 -18.88 11.95 -12.66
C ASP A 344 -17.44 12.43 -12.75
N SER A 345 -17.03 13.41 -11.95
CA SER A 345 -15.64 13.90 -11.92
C SER A 345 -14.66 12.81 -11.51
N THR A 346 -15.02 11.99 -10.53
CA THR A 346 -14.26 10.81 -10.11
C THR A 346 -14.19 9.77 -11.22
N GLN A 347 -15.30 9.52 -11.90
CA GLN A 347 -15.36 8.61 -13.05
C GLN A 347 -14.41 9.05 -14.16
N GLN A 348 -14.42 10.33 -14.51
CA GLN A 348 -13.53 10.93 -15.52
C GLN A 348 -12.06 10.76 -15.14
N ALA A 349 -11.71 11.02 -13.89
CA ALA A 349 -10.34 10.86 -13.38
C ALA A 349 -9.88 9.39 -13.36
N VAL A 350 -10.78 8.44 -13.05
CA VAL A 350 -10.50 7.00 -13.11
C VAL A 350 -10.23 6.56 -14.55
N TRP A 351 -11.04 7.00 -15.52
CA TRP A 351 -10.75 6.72 -16.93
C TRP A 351 -9.41 7.31 -17.37
N ALA A 352 -9.07 8.52 -16.91
CA ALA A 352 -7.79 9.14 -17.22
C ALA A 352 -6.60 8.31 -16.66
N LEU A 353 -6.69 7.80 -15.43
CA LEU A 353 -5.70 6.90 -14.83
C LEU A 353 -5.62 5.58 -15.61
N GLN A 354 -6.75 4.95 -15.95
CA GLN A 354 -6.78 3.70 -16.70
C GLN A 354 -6.15 3.87 -18.09
N LYS A 355 -6.41 5.00 -18.77
CA LYS A 355 -5.76 5.36 -20.04
C LYS A 355 -4.25 5.49 -19.90
N ALA A 356 -3.78 6.25 -18.90
CA ALA A 356 -2.35 6.43 -18.63
C ALA A 356 -1.64 5.12 -18.27
N ALA A 357 -2.34 4.21 -17.58
CA ALA A 357 -1.83 2.91 -17.16
C ALA A 357 -1.95 1.81 -18.24
N GLY A 358 -2.58 2.08 -19.37
CA GLY A 358 -2.85 1.07 -20.41
C GLY A 358 -3.82 -0.03 -19.95
N LEU A 359 -4.68 0.27 -18.98
CA LEU A 359 -5.68 -0.66 -18.43
C LEU A 359 -7.01 -0.60 -19.22
N PRO A 360 -7.88 -1.61 -19.08
CA PRO A 360 -9.27 -1.51 -19.54
C PRO A 360 -9.93 -0.26 -18.98
N ARG A 361 -10.64 0.49 -19.84
CA ARG A 361 -11.29 1.77 -19.52
C ARG A 361 -12.71 1.54 -19.04
N ASP A 362 -12.90 0.67 -18.05
CA ASP A 362 -14.21 0.25 -17.54
C ASP A 362 -14.77 1.19 -16.47
N GLY A 363 -13.94 2.10 -15.94
CA GLY A 363 -14.30 3.03 -14.90
C GLY A 363 -14.48 2.38 -13.53
N VAL A 364 -14.05 1.14 -13.37
CA VAL A 364 -14.07 0.41 -12.11
C VAL A 364 -12.67 0.36 -11.51
N VAL A 365 -12.55 0.74 -10.25
CA VAL A 365 -11.29 0.73 -9.53
C VAL A 365 -11.11 -0.62 -8.85
N GLY A 366 -10.78 -1.62 -9.66
CA GLY A 366 -10.38 -2.95 -9.20
C GLY A 366 -8.88 -2.99 -8.84
N PRO A 367 -8.34 -4.20 -8.53
CA PRO A 367 -6.95 -4.37 -8.11
C PRO A 367 -5.91 -3.73 -9.05
N ALA A 368 -6.07 -3.86 -10.34
CA ALA A 368 -5.13 -3.28 -11.32
C ALA A 368 -5.12 -1.75 -11.29
N THR A 369 -6.31 -1.12 -11.18
CA THR A 369 -6.43 0.34 -11.10
C THR A 369 -5.89 0.88 -9.78
N TRP A 370 -6.15 0.19 -8.64
CA TRP A 370 -5.55 0.55 -7.36
C TRP A 370 -4.02 0.47 -7.38
N ARG A 371 -3.45 -0.58 -7.98
CA ARG A 371 -1.99 -0.69 -8.13
C ARG A 371 -1.40 0.42 -8.99
N ALA A 372 -2.07 0.79 -10.09
CA ALA A 372 -1.62 1.91 -10.93
C ALA A 372 -1.62 3.24 -10.15
N LEU A 373 -2.65 3.47 -9.32
CA LEU A 373 -2.71 4.64 -8.44
C LEU A 373 -1.58 4.64 -7.41
N GLN A 374 -1.36 3.51 -6.73
CA GLN A 374 -0.29 3.36 -5.74
C GLN A 374 1.11 3.46 -6.34
N ALA A 375 1.29 2.98 -7.56
CA ALA A 375 2.54 3.11 -8.32
C ALA A 375 2.81 4.53 -8.83
N GLY A 376 1.86 5.45 -8.63
CA GLY A 376 2.01 6.83 -9.07
C GLY A 376 1.99 6.99 -10.58
N VAL A 377 1.26 6.13 -11.30
CA VAL A 377 1.19 6.20 -12.76
C VAL A 377 0.59 7.53 -13.20
N VAL A 378 1.31 8.25 -14.06
CA VAL A 378 0.88 9.50 -14.70
C VAL A 378 1.31 9.50 -16.17
N PRO A 379 0.59 10.19 -17.07
CA PRO A 379 1.04 10.33 -18.44
C PRO A 379 2.30 11.21 -18.51
N HIS A 380 3.14 10.97 -19.51
CA HIS A 380 4.38 11.71 -19.70
C HIS A 380 4.16 12.84 -20.70
N PRO A 381 4.36 14.12 -20.30
CA PRO A 381 4.34 15.25 -21.21
C PRO A 381 5.42 15.15 -22.28
N ARG A 382 5.16 15.73 -23.47
CA ARG A 382 6.16 15.91 -24.54
C ARG A 382 6.85 17.26 -24.47
N SER A 383 6.15 18.30 -24.03
CA SER A 383 6.72 19.64 -23.88
C SER A 383 7.70 19.69 -22.70
N SER A 384 8.88 20.30 -22.93
CA SER A 384 9.92 20.48 -21.91
C SER A 384 10.03 21.93 -21.42
N SER A 385 9.33 22.88 -22.06
CA SER A 385 9.38 24.30 -21.73
C SER A 385 8.06 25.00 -22.01
N GLY A 386 7.83 26.13 -21.33
CA GLY A 386 6.63 26.93 -21.46
C GLY A 386 5.40 26.32 -20.78
N TYR A 387 4.28 27.04 -20.90
CA TYR A 387 2.97 26.60 -20.45
C TYR A 387 2.18 26.07 -21.64
N VAL A 388 1.81 24.80 -21.63
CA VAL A 388 1.24 24.09 -22.79
C VAL A 388 0.06 23.23 -22.34
N ILE A 389 -1.03 23.31 -23.08
CA ILE A 389 -2.09 22.31 -23.03
C ILE A 389 -1.77 21.24 -24.07
N GLU A 390 -1.42 20.06 -23.63
CA GLU A 390 -1.17 18.92 -24.52
C GLU A 390 -2.43 18.08 -24.70
N VAL A 391 -2.74 17.72 -25.93
CA VAL A 391 -3.80 16.79 -26.27
C VAL A 391 -3.16 15.56 -26.92
N ASN A 392 -3.05 14.48 -26.15
CA ASN A 392 -2.49 13.22 -26.59
C ASN A 392 -3.60 12.33 -27.18
N LEU A 393 -3.68 12.24 -28.51
CA LEU A 393 -4.71 11.47 -29.21
C LEU A 393 -4.54 9.96 -29.07
N ALA A 394 -3.32 9.47 -28.84
CA ALA A 394 -3.06 8.03 -28.73
C ALA A 394 -3.70 7.43 -27.48
N ILE A 395 -3.72 8.17 -26.39
CA ILE A 395 -4.30 7.76 -25.10
C ILE A 395 -5.54 8.59 -24.73
N ASP A 396 -5.89 9.58 -25.56
CA ASP A 396 -7.10 10.40 -25.45
C ASP A 396 -7.18 11.14 -24.10
N LEU A 397 -6.09 11.90 -23.79
CA LEU A 397 -5.93 12.71 -22.57
C LEU A 397 -5.59 14.15 -22.88
N VAL A 398 -6.11 15.07 -22.07
CA VAL A 398 -5.64 16.45 -21.99
C VAL A 398 -4.71 16.58 -20.79
N MET A 399 -3.53 17.17 -21.02
CA MET A 399 -2.53 17.44 -19.98
C MET A 399 -2.25 18.94 -19.92
N VAL A 400 -2.23 19.48 -18.71
CA VAL A 400 -1.77 20.85 -18.43
C VAL A 400 -0.33 20.76 -17.98
N VAL A 401 0.59 21.37 -18.73
CA VAL A 401 2.02 21.22 -18.52
C VAL A 401 2.67 22.60 -18.36
N ASN A 402 3.59 22.72 -17.42
CA ASN A 402 4.40 23.93 -17.23
C ASN A 402 5.89 23.58 -17.11
N ASN A 403 6.69 24.01 -18.08
CA ASN A 403 8.13 23.75 -18.15
C ASN A 403 8.47 22.24 -17.98
N GLY A 404 7.76 21.38 -18.70
CA GLY A 404 7.93 19.92 -18.66
C GLY A 404 7.28 19.23 -17.46
N ARG A 405 6.76 19.98 -16.50
CA ARG A 405 6.08 19.43 -15.33
C ARG A 405 4.58 19.28 -15.62
N LEU A 406 4.07 18.07 -15.48
CA LEU A 406 2.63 17.79 -15.48
C LEU A 406 1.98 18.46 -14.27
N LEU A 407 0.96 19.26 -14.50
CA LEU A 407 0.17 19.90 -13.45
C LEU A 407 -1.17 19.18 -13.26
N TYR A 408 -1.88 18.95 -14.39
CA TYR A 408 -3.18 18.29 -14.38
C TYR A 408 -3.35 17.37 -15.57
N THR A 409 -4.14 16.32 -15.36
CA THR A 409 -4.56 15.35 -16.38
C THR A 409 -6.08 15.24 -16.35
N LEU A 410 -6.71 15.37 -17.52
CA LEU A 410 -8.14 15.24 -17.69
C LEU A 410 -8.46 14.15 -18.72
N ASN A 411 -9.51 13.38 -18.46
CA ASN A 411 -10.12 12.54 -19.48
C ASN A 411 -10.64 13.40 -20.61
N THR A 412 -10.50 12.93 -21.84
CA THR A 412 -11.09 13.59 -23.01
C THR A 412 -11.68 12.57 -23.97
N SER A 413 -12.51 13.06 -24.88
CA SER A 413 -13.01 12.33 -26.03
C SER A 413 -12.80 13.21 -27.26
N THR A 414 -11.97 12.73 -28.19
CA THR A 414 -11.53 13.46 -29.38
C THR A 414 -12.23 12.95 -30.65
N GLY A 415 -11.77 13.34 -31.84
CA GLY A 415 -12.37 12.95 -33.12
C GLY A 415 -12.49 11.44 -33.31
N GLY A 416 -13.71 10.94 -33.54
CA GLY A 416 -14.03 9.51 -33.58
C GLY A 416 -13.61 8.77 -34.85
N GLY A 417 -13.05 9.47 -35.84
CA GLY A 417 -12.61 8.84 -37.12
C GLY A 417 -13.71 8.45 -38.08
N TYR A 418 -14.98 8.67 -37.75
CA TYR A 418 -16.12 8.35 -38.60
C TYR A 418 -16.42 9.47 -39.64
N THR A 419 -17.11 9.12 -40.71
CA THR A 419 -17.56 10.07 -41.73
C THR A 419 -18.89 10.69 -41.31
N TYR A 420 -19.04 12.02 -41.47
CA TYR A 420 -20.27 12.75 -41.22
C TYR A 420 -20.52 13.78 -42.31
N THR A 421 -21.77 14.23 -42.46
CA THR A 421 -22.17 15.28 -43.42
C THR A 421 -22.83 16.43 -42.67
N SER A 422 -22.34 17.64 -42.89
CA SER A 422 -22.92 18.88 -42.34
C SER A 422 -22.88 19.97 -43.41
N GLY A 423 -23.99 20.71 -43.57
CA GLY A 423 -24.10 21.75 -44.61
C GLY A 423 -23.87 21.25 -46.04
N GLY A 424 -24.13 19.96 -46.34
CA GLY A 424 -23.89 19.34 -47.64
C GLY A 424 -22.44 18.94 -47.92
N VAL A 425 -21.53 19.12 -46.96
CA VAL A 425 -20.11 18.72 -47.08
C VAL A 425 -19.86 17.46 -46.23
N THR A 426 -19.27 16.45 -46.84
CA THR A 426 -18.86 15.23 -46.17
C THR A 426 -17.44 15.37 -45.67
N SER A 427 -17.22 15.10 -44.36
CA SER A 427 -15.95 15.22 -43.67
C SER A 427 -15.70 13.99 -42.80
N VAL A 428 -14.44 13.83 -42.35
CA VAL A 428 -14.05 12.81 -41.36
C VAL A 428 -13.86 13.49 -40.02
N ALA A 429 -14.41 12.88 -38.99
CA ALA A 429 -14.32 13.37 -37.59
C ALA A 429 -12.90 13.17 -37.00
N ILE A 430 -11.99 14.06 -37.31
CA ILE A 430 -10.57 13.99 -36.92
C ILE A 430 -10.21 15.26 -36.15
N THR A 431 -9.53 15.12 -35.00
CA THR A 431 -8.89 16.23 -34.31
C THR A 431 -7.57 16.58 -35.02
N PRO A 432 -7.38 17.81 -35.51
CA PRO A 432 -6.16 18.17 -36.23
C PRO A 432 -4.93 18.17 -35.30
N THR A 433 -3.83 17.56 -35.76
CA THR A 433 -2.55 17.55 -35.05
C THR A 433 -1.72 18.79 -35.39
N GLY A 434 -0.94 19.26 -34.43
CA GLY A 434 -0.07 20.43 -34.61
C GLY A 434 0.10 21.22 -33.31
N VAL A 435 0.84 22.31 -33.42
CA VAL A 435 0.99 23.31 -32.34
C VAL A 435 0.15 24.54 -32.71
N PHE A 436 -0.80 24.81 -31.87
CA PHE A 436 -1.78 25.88 -32.04
C PHE A 436 -1.76 26.82 -30.84
N HIS A 437 -2.61 27.86 -30.88
CA HIS A 437 -2.84 28.76 -29.75
C HIS A 437 -4.31 29.01 -29.57
N THR A 438 -4.77 29.03 -28.31
CA THR A 438 -6.13 29.44 -27.99
C THR A 438 -6.37 30.88 -28.46
N TYR A 439 -7.19 31.05 -29.49
CA TYR A 439 -7.39 32.35 -30.14
C TYR A 439 -8.79 32.96 -29.91
N ARG A 440 -9.79 32.17 -29.49
CA ARG A 440 -11.14 32.60 -29.19
C ARG A 440 -11.70 31.80 -28.03
N VAL A 441 -12.39 32.48 -27.15
CA VAL A 441 -13.08 31.84 -25.99
C VAL A 441 -14.50 32.41 -25.88
N ILE A 442 -15.45 31.58 -25.46
CA ILE A 442 -16.83 32.00 -25.24
C ILE A 442 -17.26 31.52 -23.85
N ASP A 443 -17.67 32.46 -22.98
CA ASP A 443 -18.21 32.13 -21.65
C ASP A 443 -19.72 31.88 -21.75
N GLY A 444 -20.07 30.65 -22.13
CA GLY A 444 -21.44 30.22 -22.36
C GLY A 444 -21.57 29.13 -23.41
N LEU A 445 -22.79 28.91 -23.84
CA LEU A 445 -23.12 27.91 -24.83
C LEU A 445 -22.95 28.49 -26.25
N ASP A 446 -22.10 27.85 -27.06
CA ASP A 446 -21.98 28.09 -28.49
C ASP A 446 -22.68 26.96 -29.24
N VAL A 447 -23.57 27.25 -30.18
CA VAL A 447 -24.35 26.24 -30.90
C VAL A 447 -24.11 26.40 -32.38
N ASP A 448 -23.67 25.34 -33.04
CA ASP A 448 -23.49 25.28 -34.47
C ASP A 448 -24.22 24.05 -35.09
N SER A 449 -23.98 23.80 -36.37
CA SER A 449 -24.60 22.66 -37.11
C SER A 449 -24.11 21.29 -36.65
N LEU A 450 -23.04 21.21 -35.81
CA LEU A 450 -22.44 19.97 -35.33
C LEU A 450 -22.78 19.69 -33.86
N GLY A 451 -23.40 20.66 -33.18
CA GLY A 451 -23.82 20.50 -31.79
C GLY A 451 -23.65 21.74 -30.94
N ALA A 452 -23.71 21.51 -29.64
CA ALA A 452 -23.57 22.52 -28.61
C ALA A 452 -22.22 22.38 -27.91
N LEU A 453 -21.49 23.48 -27.80
CA LEU A 453 -20.18 23.55 -27.14
C LEU A 453 -20.33 24.40 -25.86
N TRP A 454 -20.12 23.79 -24.68
CA TRP A 454 -20.15 24.52 -23.44
C TRP A 454 -18.78 25.14 -23.16
N ARG A 455 -18.74 26.48 -23.01
CA ARG A 455 -17.54 27.27 -22.72
C ARG A 455 -16.34 26.97 -23.62
N PRO A 456 -16.49 26.98 -24.96
CA PRO A 456 -15.43 26.54 -25.85
C PRO A 456 -14.21 27.47 -25.84
N ARG A 457 -13.03 26.83 -25.97
CA ARG A 457 -11.74 27.45 -26.16
C ARG A 457 -11.15 27.00 -27.49
N PHE A 458 -11.33 27.81 -28.50
CA PHE A 458 -10.95 27.51 -29.89
C PHE A 458 -9.46 27.66 -30.09
N PHE A 459 -8.81 26.62 -30.63
CA PHE A 459 -7.38 26.62 -30.90
C PHE A 459 -7.02 26.59 -32.39
N THR A 460 -7.89 26.09 -33.27
CA THR A 460 -7.70 26.15 -34.73
C THR A 460 -9.03 25.99 -35.46
N GLY A 461 -9.30 26.78 -36.50
CA GLY A 461 -10.55 26.72 -37.25
C GLY A 461 -11.80 26.73 -36.35
N GLY A 462 -12.67 25.74 -36.48
CA GLY A 462 -13.80 25.50 -35.60
C GLY A 462 -13.53 24.52 -34.46
N TYR A 463 -12.28 24.08 -34.24
CA TYR A 463 -11.94 23.10 -33.22
C TYR A 463 -11.62 23.78 -31.88
N ALA A 464 -12.22 23.23 -30.83
CA ALA A 464 -12.13 23.76 -29.48
C ALA A 464 -11.92 22.68 -28.43
N ILE A 465 -11.37 23.05 -27.27
CA ILE A 465 -11.54 22.34 -26.01
C ILE A 465 -12.82 22.88 -25.40
N HIS A 466 -13.80 22.02 -25.10
CA HIS A 466 -15.10 22.45 -24.60
C HIS A 466 -15.74 21.44 -23.65
N GLY A 467 -16.69 21.88 -22.85
CA GLY A 467 -17.54 21.01 -22.03
C GLY A 467 -18.57 20.27 -22.86
N ASP A 468 -18.78 19.02 -22.48
CA ASP A 468 -19.84 18.16 -23.00
C ASP A 468 -20.42 17.33 -21.84
N SER A 469 -21.72 17.05 -21.90
CA SER A 469 -22.39 16.20 -20.93
C SER A 469 -22.07 14.71 -21.12
N SER A 470 -21.40 14.35 -22.22
CA SER A 470 -21.00 12.97 -22.53
C SER A 470 -19.55 12.92 -23.00
N VAL A 471 -18.67 12.48 -22.11
CA VAL A 471 -17.23 12.33 -22.36
C VAL A 471 -16.81 10.89 -22.07
N PRO A 472 -17.12 9.94 -22.98
CA PRO A 472 -16.75 8.54 -22.80
C PRO A 472 -15.23 8.37 -22.88
N PRO A 473 -14.70 7.20 -22.41
CA PRO A 473 -13.26 6.96 -22.39
C PRO A 473 -12.66 6.62 -23.77
N TYR A 474 -13.36 6.93 -24.86
CA TYR A 474 -12.94 6.68 -26.25
C TYR A 474 -13.38 7.84 -27.15
N PRO A 475 -12.73 8.02 -28.33
CA PRO A 475 -13.03 9.12 -29.24
C PRO A 475 -14.42 8.99 -29.89
N VAL A 476 -15.26 10.05 -29.79
CA VAL A 476 -16.59 10.11 -30.41
C VAL A 476 -16.96 11.50 -30.94
N SER A 477 -16.11 12.52 -30.77
CA SER A 477 -16.43 13.87 -31.22
C SER A 477 -16.30 14.01 -32.76
N HIS A 478 -16.81 15.11 -33.31
CA HIS A 478 -16.58 15.48 -34.72
C HIS A 478 -15.17 16.06 -34.96
N GLY A 479 -14.34 16.14 -33.92
CA GLY A 479 -12.98 16.64 -33.97
C GLY A 479 -12.61 17.61 -32.85
N CYS A 480 -13.58 18.16 -32.12
CA CYS A 480 -13.31 18.91 -30.90
C CYS A 480 -12.78 18.02 -29.79
N VAL A 481 -12.17 18.62 -28.79
CA VAL A 481 -11.62 18.00 -27.59
C VAL A 481 -12.62 18.17 -26.46
N ARG A 482 -13.40 17.12 -26.16
CA ARG A 482 -14.44 17.17 -25.12
C ARG A 482 -13.82 16.90 -23.76
N VAL A 483 -14.18 17.71 -22.77
CA VAL A 483 -13.98 17.46 -21.34
C VAL A 483 -15.34 17.55 -20.64
N SER A 484 -15.50 17.08 -19.40
CA SER A 484 -16.80 17.25 -18.71
C SER A 484 -17.14 18.72 -18.49
N ASN A 485 -18.44 19.02 -18.30
CA ASN A 485 -18.88 20.38 -18.05
C ASN A 485 -18.23 20.95 -16.79
N GLU A 486 -18.10 20.16 -15.75
CA GLU A 486 -17.44 20.55 -14.48
C GLU A 486 -15.95 20.84 -14.72
N ALA A 487 -15.29 20.04 -15.56
CA ALA A 487 -13.88 20.24 -15.89
C ALA A 487 -13.65 21.53 -16.68
N ILE A 488 -14.49 21.84 -17.67
CA ILE A 488 -14.35 23.11 -18.42
C ILE A 488 -14.71 24.30 -17.55
N ASP A 489 -15.69 24.18 -16.64
CA ASP A 489 -16.04 25.23 -15.69
C ASP A 489 -14.86 25.52 -14.74
N TRP A 490 -14.18 24.49 -14.27
CA TRP A 490 -12.94 24.62 -13.51
C TRP A 490 -11.80 25.25 -14.33
N ILE A 491 -11.61 24.86 -15.61
CA ILE A 491 -10.64 25.48 -16.53
C ILE A 491 -10.91 26.99 -16.64
N TRP A 492 -12.17 27.38 -16.74
CA TRP A 492 -12.55 28.79 -16.79
C TRP A 492 -12.31 29.51 -15.46
N ALA A 493 -12.79 28.96 -14.36
CA ALA A 493 -12.68 29.58 -13.04
C ALA A 493 -11.23 29.81 -12.60
N ASN A 494 -10.31 28.93 -13.02
CA ASN A 494 -8.89 28.97 -12.67
C ASN A 494 -8.01 29.52 -13.79
N ASN A 495 -8.60 30.01 -14.89
CA ASN A 495 -7.90 30.57 -16.04
C ASN A 495 -6.76 29.66 -16.56
N ILE A 496 -7.06 28.35 -16.69
CA ILE A 496 -6.08 27.32 -17.06
C ILE A 496 -5.67 27.43 -18.54
N ASP A 497 -6.57 27.84 -19.42
CA ASP A 497 -6.33 27.99 -20.86
C ASP A 497 -6.74 29.40 -21.34
N PRO A 498 -6.01 30.49 -20.95
CA PRO A 498 -6.27 31.84 -21.42
C PRO A 498 -5.95 32.00 -22.92
N LEU A 499 -6.43 33.12 -23.51
CA LEU A 499 -6.06 33.49 -24.86
C LEU A 499 -4.54 33.53 -25.05
N GLY A 500 -4.04 32.95 -26.13
CA GLY A 500 -2.63 32.83 -26.45
C GLY A 500 -1.95 31.59 -25.85
N THR A 501 -2.63 30.78 -25.02
CA THR A 501 -2.07 29.52 -24.52
C THR A 501 -1.73 28.58 -25.68
N THR A 502 -0.55 27.99 -25.61
CA THR A 502 -0.12 26.96 -26.59
C THR A 502 -0.94 25.68 -26.36
N VAL A 503 -1.54 25.18 -27.45
CA VAL A 503 -2.26 23.88 -27.50
C VAL A 503 -1.51 22.98 -28.47
N TRP A 504 -0.91 21.90 -27.95
CA TRP A 504 -0.17 20.93 -28.77
C TRP A 504 -0.94 19.62 -28.86
N VAL A 505 -1.46 19.34 -30.05
CA VAL A 505 -2.22 18.13 -30.36
C VAL A 505 -1.33 17.13 -31.12
N TYR A 506 -1.23 15.87 -30.66
CA TYR A 506 -0.37 14.85 -31.24
C TYR A 506 -0.90 13.43 -31.06
#